data_cdaeee7842c4c27866cb5f496df47195
#
_entry.id   cdaeee7842c4c27866cb5f496df47195
#
_cell.length_a   1.000
_cell.length_b   1.000
_cell.length_c   1.000
_cell.angle_alpha   90.00
_cell.angle_beta   90.00
_cell.angle_gamma   90.00
#
_symmetry.space_group_name_H-M   'P 1'
#
loop_
_entity.id
_entity.type
_entity.pdbx_description
1 polymer ?
#
loop_
_entity_poly.entity_id
_entity_poly.type
_entity_poly.pdbx_seq_one_letter_code
_entity_poly.pdbx_strand_id
1 'polypeptide(L)'
;MNGNRFVGFCAAALAAWTVSAQIELVAPADGATVRQMHTIQREYAKAPWAQCEKYFDGAENSKKLRSRGSTPVPVKLQWKGDATEYQVTVRRMPDGKVVLDQAVATNCVEVDSLDIATEWEWTVSAGSDKLVSHFKTEDRLPRLVRMTGSNNCRDIGGRRGLGGRRIRQGLVYRTAGLNSNAPVEYYSTDEILELEKAGKLKEMGHTGRALHRKLKTGEKLSSHAKKNRLVKRKCFAPGKRRFTDEEVARILKVYGIRSDIDLRSDDECYGMTGSPLGPTVTWFHISYRAYSGAFTEEGLAINKKVFGVFLDDANYPIVFHCIGGADRTGTVAMLLEALLGVPEEEIWRDYLTTGFVGVVSDPPHKKSFGDAVKKLKEYPGETLADKAEAFFLKLGFTKDDVQRLRERLLER
;
A
#
# COMPACT_ATOMS: atom_id res chain seq x y z
N MET A 1 42.60 19.85 82.23
CA MET A 1 42.59 20.96 81.27
C MET A 1 42.39 20.36 79.86
N ASN A 2 41.20 20.23 79.44
CA ASN A 2 40.87 19.61 78.15
C ASN A 2 40.20 20.64 77.29
N GLY A 3 40.86 21.01 76.16
CA GLY A 3 40.33 21.94 75.17
C GLY A 3 39.64 21.19 74.03
N ASN A 4 38.37 21.28 73.95
CA ASN A 4 37.54 20.77 72.80
C ASN A 4 37.63 21.81 71.66
N ARG A 5 38.19 21.41 70.50
CA ARG A 5 38.06 22.12 69.25
C ARG A 5 36.83 21.63 68.53
N PHE A 6 35.86 22.50 68.33
CA PHE A 6 34.75 22.32 67.38
C PHE A 6 35.24 22.57 65.97
N VAL A 7 35.17 21.59 65.09
CA VAL A 7 35.35 21.73 63.66
C VAL A 7 33.99 21.89 63.02
N GLY A 8 33.67 23.11 62.59
CA GLY A 8 32.44 23.37 61.88
C GLY A 8 32.56 22.87 60.43
N PHE A 9 31.73 21.90 60.05
CA PHE A 9 31.55 21.54 58.62
C PHE A 9 30.57 22.53 57.98
N CYS A 10 31.08 23.38 57.08
CA CYS A 10 30.25 24.10 56.13
C CYS A 10 29.80 23.14 55.02
N ALA A 11 28.56 22.69 55.05
CA ALA A 11 27.94 22.03 53.92
C ALA A 11 27.65 23.07 52.85
N ALA A 12 28.45 23.12 51.81
CA ALA A 12 28.13 23.89 50.60
C ALA A 12 27.03 23.15 49.84
N ALA A 13 25.80 23.69 49.91
CA ALA A 13 24.73 23.25 49.06
C ALA A 13 25.02 23.65 47.62
N LEU A 14 25.45 22.71 46.79
CA LEU A 14 25.47 22.85 45.33
C LEU A 14 24.03 22.97 44.85
N ALA A 15 23.56 24.21 44.64
CA ALA A 15 22.36 24.48 43.89
C ALA A 15 22.64 24.03 42.45
N ALA A 16 22.14 22.85 42.07
CA ALA A 16 22.05 22.46 40.67
C ALA A 16 21.09 23.44 39.97
N TRP A 17 21.68 24.38 39.25
CA TRP A 17 20.91 25.20 38.33
C TRP A 17 20.38 24.26 37.24
N THR A 18 19.13 23.87 37.31
CA THR A 18 18.43 23.26 36.17
C THR A 18 18.29 24.35 35.13
N VAL A 19 19.20 24.38 34.18
CA VAL A 19 19.02 25.17 32.96
C VAL A 19 17.79 24.58 32.28
N SER A 20 16.66 25.29 32.29
CA SER A 20 15.50 24.95 31.50
C SER A 20 15.91 25.04 30.04
N ALA A 21 15.86 23.94 29.34
CA ALA A 21 16.14 23.90 27.91
C ALA A 21 14.99 24.63 27.20
N GLN A 22 15.24 25.91 26.83
CA GLN A 22 14.21 26.71 26.18
C GLN A 22 13.91 26.14 24.81
N ILE A 23 12.78 25.42 24.66
CA ILE A 23 12.33 24.85 23.38
C ILE A 23 11.57 25.96 22.62
N GLU A 24 11.82 26.11 21.32
CA GLU A 24 11.08 26.97 20.38
C GLU A 24 10.65 26.14 19.18
N LEU A 25 9.36 25.99 18.93
CA LEU A 25 8.87 25.26 17.75
C LEU A 25 9.07 26.08 16.49
N VAL A 26 9.59 25.45 15.42
CA VAL A 26 9.97 26.12 14.16
C VAL A 26 9.07 25.69 13.01
N ALA A 27 8.84 24.39 12.84
CA ALA A 27 8.04 23.87 11.74
C ALA A 27 7.39 22.52 12.10
N PRO A 28 6.19 22.29 11.59
CA PRO A 28 5.33 23.24 10.87
C PRO A 28 4.85 24.36 11.80
N ALA A 29 4.49 25.51 11.23
CA ALA A 29 3.83 26.56 12.00
C ALA A 29 2.51 26.05 12.57
N ASP A 30 2.11 26.54 13.74
CA ASP A 30 0.85 26.11 14.37
C ASP A 30 -0.35 26.34 13.44
N GLY A 31 -1.22 25.34 13.32
CA GLY A 31 -2.36 25.34 12.42
C GLY A 31 -2.03 25.20 10.92
N ALA A 32 -0.75 25.03 10.54
CA ALA A 32 -0.37 24.94 9.13
C ALA A 32 -0.95 23.72 8.42
N THR A 33 -1.28 23.87 7.13
CA THR A 33 -1.60 22.73 6.26
C THR A 33 -0.33 22.20 5.59
N VAL A 34 0.00 20.95 5.87
CA VAL A 34 1.21 20.27 5.37
C VAL A 34 0.89 19.34 4.19
N ARG A 35 1.90 19.09 3.36
CA ARG A 35 1.80 18.29 2.14
C ARG A 35 2.58 17.00 2.30
N GLN A 36 2.00 15.88 1.80
CA GLN A 36 2.65 14.59 1.80
C GLN A 36 2.94 14.04 0.40
N MET A 37 2.76 14.85 -0.64
CA MET A 37 3.03 14.47 -2.03
C MET A 37 4.06 15.37 -2.68
N HIS A 38 4.92 14.80 -3.53
CA HIS A 38 5.79 15.56 -4.41
C HIS A 38 4.98 16.41 -5.40
N THR A 39 5.56 17.51 -5.88
CA THR A 39 4.91 18.45 -6.80
C THR A 39 4.28 17.73 -8.01
N ILE A 40 5.03 16.85 -8.66
CA ILE A 40 4.55 16.11 -9.84
C ILE A 40 3.36 15.18 -9.54
N GLN A 41 3.32 14.57 -8.34
CA GLN A 41 2.18 13.74 -7.91
C GLN A 41 0.95 14.61 -7.64
N ARG A 42 1.14 15.81 -7.09
CA ARG A 42 0.07 16.78 -6.86
C ARG A 42 -0.48 17.38 -8.16
N GLU A 43 0.37 17.60 -9.14
CA GLU A 43 -0.04 18.03 -10.49
C GLU A 43 -0.94 16.98 -11.13
N TYR A 44 -0.54 15.70 -11.09
CA TYR A 44 -1.39 14.59 -11.53
C TYR A 44 -2.73 14.56 -10.78
N ALA A 45 -2.70 14.63 -9.46
CA ALA A 45 -3.89 14.57 -8.62
C ALA A 45 -4.88 15.74 -8.87
N LYS A 46 -4.38 16.88 -9.36
CA LYS A 46 -5.18 18.07 -9.72
C LYS A 46 -5.62 18.09 -11.17
N ALA A 47 -4.97 17.31 -12.04
CA ALA A 47 -5.22 17.38 -13.47
C ALA A 47 -6.67 17.00 -13.79
N PRO A 48 -7.35 17.70 -14.71
CA PRO A 48 -8.64 17.25 -15.24
C PRO A 48 -8.54 15.84 -15.81
N TRP A 49 -9.63 15.08 -15.75
CA TRP A 49 -9.65 13.68 -16.18
C TRP A 49 -9.05 13.46 -17.59
N ALA A 50 -9.44 14.27 -18.56
CA ALA A 50 -8.92 14.19 -19.93
C ALA A 50 -7.38 14.30 -20.05
N GLN A 51 -6.74 14.92 -19.05
CA GLN A 51 -5.28 15.00 -18.96
C GLN A 51 -4.68 13.84 -18.16
N CYS A 52 -5.37 13.36 -17.12
CA CYS A 52 -4.92 12.24 -16.30
C CYS A 52 -4.75 10.97 -17.11
N GLU A 53 -5.69 10.65 -17.97
CA GLU A 53 -5.66 9.47 -18.83
C GLU A 53 -4.39 9.40 -19.68
N LYS A 54 -3.91 10.56 -20.13
CA LYS A 54 -2.72 10.70 -20.98
C LYS A 54 -1.45 11.08 -20.21
N TYR A 55 -1.55 11.30 -18.91
CA TYR A 55 -0.46 11.86 -18.11
C TYR A 55 0.83 11.02 -18.16
N PHE A 56 0.69 9.71 -18.28
CA PHE A 56 1.80 8.76 -18.37
C PHE A 56 2.21 8.37 -19.79
N ASP A 57 1.55 8.90 -20.81
CA ASP A 57 1.83 8.55 -22.21
C ASP A 57 3.14 9.17 -22.71
N GLY A 58 3.64 10.21 -22.04
CA GLY A 58 4.92 10.87 -22.35
C GLY A 58 6.09 10.27 -21.59
N ALA A 59 7.17 9.90 -22.32
CA ALA A 59 8.39 9.34 -21.73
C ALA A 59 9.00 10.25 -20.65
N GLU A 60 8.89 11.57 -20.78
CA GLU A 60 9.45 12.53 -19.83
C GLU A 60 8.71 12.55 -18.49
N ASN A 61 7.37 12.62 -18.50
CA ASN A 61 6.57 12.58 -17.30
C ASN A 61 6.73 11.24 -16.58
N SER A 62 6.71 10.16 -17.33
CA SER A 62 6.94 8.81 -16.83
C SER A 62 8.29 8.69 -16.10
N LYS A 63 9.37 9.26 -16.66
CA LYS A 63 10.70 9.26 -16.04
C LYS A 63 10.76 10.12 -14.78
N LYS A 64 10.17 11.32 -14.78
CA LYS A 64 10.09 12.21 -13.61
C LYS A 64 9.33 11.57 -12.48
N LEU A 65 8.21 10.91 -12.76
CA LEU A 65 7.40 10.22 -11.77
C LEU A 65 8.11 9.00 -11.17
N ARG A 66 8.75 8.18 -12.01
CA ARG A 66 9.53 7.00 -11.56
C ARG A 66 10.66 7.38 -10.61
N SER A 67 11.31 8.54 -10.82
CA SER A 67 12.41 9.00 -9.98
C SER A 67 11.99 9.37 -8.55
N ARG A 68 10.69 9.67 -8.34
CA ARG A 68 10.12 10.04 -7.02
C ARG A 68 9.40 8.89 -6.34
N GLY A 69 9.11 7.82 -7.09
CA GLY A 69 8.38 6.67 -6.58
C GLY A 69 6.95 6.98 -6.12
N SER A 70 6.36 6.05 -5.39
CA SER A 70 5.03 6.16 -4.79
C SER A 70 5.09 6.42 -3.28
N THR A 71 6.20 6.96 -2.77
CA THR A 71 6.37 7.23 -1.34
C THR A 71 5.84 8.61 -0.98
N PRO A 72 5.27 8.79 0.22
CA PRO A 72 4.89 10.11 0.70
C PRO A 72 6.11 10.97 0.97
N VAL A 73 5.93 12.29 0.87
CA VAL A 73 6.89 13.27 1.38
C VAL A 73 6.70 13.35 2.90
N PRO A 74 7.75 13.18 3.69
CA PRO A 74 7.63 13.30 5.14
C PRO A 74 7.35 14.74 5.56
N VAL A 75 6.57 14.88 6.63
CA VAL A 75 6.40 16.13 7.35
C VAL A 75 7.57 16.28 8.30
N LYS A 76 8.33 17.37 8.16
CA LYS A 76 9.45 17.68 9.04
C LYS A 76 8.96 18.49 10.24
N LEU A 77 9.08 17.91 11.43
CA LEU A 77 8.88 18.59 12.70
C LEU A 77 10.23 19.14 13.15
N GLN A 78 10.32 20.41 13.41
CA GLN A 78 11.57 21.10 13.72
C GLN A 78 11.40 22.10 14.87
N TRP A 79 12.36 22.14 15.75
CA TRP A 79 12.43 23.04 16.89
C TRP A 79 13.86 23.52 17.12
N LYS A 80 14.02 24.53 17.99
CA LYS A 80 15.29 24.95 18.57
C LYS A 80 15.32 24.55 20.04
N GLY A 81 16.49 24.33 20.59
CA GLY A 81 16.77 23.98 21.97
C GLY A 81 18.16 23.42 22.09
N ASP A 82 18.68 23.36 23.31
CA ASP A 82 20.04 22.93 23.64
C ASP A 82 20.09 21.67 24.50
N ALA A 83 18.93 20.99 24.66
CA ALA A 83 18.88 19.71 25.33
C ALA A 83 19.61 18.61 24.54
N THR A 84 20.18 17.64 25.23
CA THR A 84 20.87 16.51 24.62
C THR A 84 19.91 15.45 24.09
N GLU A 85 18.66 15.45 24.57
CA GLU A 85 17.61 14.52 24.15
C GLU A 85 16.24 15.18 24.27
N TYR A 86 15.37 14.87 23.33
CA TYR A 86 13.99 15.33 23.27
C TYR A 86 13.05 14.12 23.08
N GLN A 87 11.92 14.13 23.79
CA GLN A 87 10.82 13.21 23.52
C GLN A 87 9.85 13.88 22.55
N VAL A 88 9.57 13.24 21.42
CA VAL A 88 8.66 13.75 20.39
C VAL A 88 7.49 12.79 20.21
N THR A 89 6.27 13.33 20.27
CA THR A 89 5.06 12.58 20.07
C THR A 89 4.21 13.23 18.99
N VAL A 90 3.61 12.43 18.11
CA VAL A 90 2.60 12.88 17.12
C VAL A 90 1.36 12.03 17.28
N ARG A 91 0.22 12.70 17.47
CA ARG A 91 -1.07 12.02 17.61
C ARG A 91 -2.13 12.59 16.68
N ARG A 92 -3.00 11.72 16.21
CA ARG A 92 -4.16 12.10 15.40
C ARG A 92 -5.27 12.68 16.27
N MET A 93 -5.89 13.74 15.79
CA MET A 93 -7.04 14.34 16.47
C MET A 93 -8.35 13.92 15.76
N PRO A 94 -9.48 13.67 16.47
CA PRO A 94 -9.62 13.78 17.92
C PRO A 94 -9.41 12.45 18.69
N ASP A 95 -9.15 11.32 17.99
CA ASP A 95 -9.12 9.99 18.62
C ASP A 95 -7.84 9.67 19.42
N GLY A 96 -6.85 10.56 19.35
CA GLY A 96 -5.60 10.44 20.09
C GLY A 96 -4.65 9.33 19.63
N LYS A 97 -4.90 8.70 18.48
CA LYS A 97 -4.02 7.65 17.96
C LYS A 97 -2.59 8.17 17.76
N VAL A 98 -1.65 7.62 18.52
CA VAL A 98 -0.23 7.95 18.41
C VAL A 98 0.38 7.27 17.19
N VAL A 99 1.05 8.05 16.32
CA VAL A 99 1.75 7.57 15.12
C VAL A 99 3.26 7.71 15.21
N LEU A 100 3.74 8.60 16.07
CA LEU A 100 5.15 8.76 16.43
C LEU A 100 5.24 8.96 17.93
N ASP A 101 6.17 8.25 18.57
CA ASP A 101 6.55 8.43 19.97
C ASP A 101 7.97 7.90 20.12
N GLN A 102 8.93 8.83 20.17
CA GLN A 102 10.36 8.48 20.23
C GLN A 102 11.22 9.56 20.85
N ALA A 103 12.32 9.14 21.49
CA ALA A 103 13.40 10.00 21.93
C ALA A 103 14.37 10.27 20.76
N VAL A 104 14.84 11.51 20.65
CA VAL A 104 15.80 11.94 19.62
C VAL A 104 16.82 12.91 20.19
N ALA A 105 18.07 12.80 19.72
CA ALA A 105 19.16 13.72 20.07
C ALA A 105 19.32 14.88 19.06
N THR A 106 18.39 15.00 18.11
CA THR A 106 18.37 16.05 17.08
C THR A 106 17.21 16.99 17.27
N ASN A 107 17.32 18.20 16.73
CA ASN A 107 16.28 19.21 16.78
C ASN A 107 15.27 19.09 15.63
N CYS A 108 15.14 17.90 15.07
CA CYS A 108 14.12 17.62 14.07
C CYS A 108 13.81 16.11 14.00
N VAL A 109 12.57 15.79 13.56
CA VAL A 109 12.13 14.45 13.24
C VAL A 109 11.23 14.50 12.00
N GLU A 110 11.21 13.44 11.24
CA GLU A 110 10.32 13.29 10.10
C GLU A 110 9.23 12.27 10.39
N VAL A 111 7.99 12.62 10.03
CA VAL A 111 6.84 11.72 10.10
C VAL A 111 6.14 11.67 8.76
N ASP A 112 5.81 10.47 8.29
CA ASP A 112 5.14 10.27 7.01
C ASP A 112 3.93 9.32 7.12
N SER A 113 3.26 9.13 5.99
CA SER A 113 2.12 8.20 5.88
C SER A 113 0.92 8.57 6.74
N LEU A 114 0.80 9.85 7.07
CA LEU A 114 -0.31 10.37 7.86
C LEU A 114 -1.62 10.32 7.07
N ASP A 115 -2.75 10.25 7.78
CA ASP A 115 -4.07 10.34 7.18
C ASP A 115 -4.23 11.71 6.50
N ILE A 116 -4.87 11.77 5.33
CA ILE A 116 -5.18 13.02 4.63
C ILE A 116 -6.38 13.72 5.27
N ALA A 117 -6.50 15.03 5.07
CA ALA A 117 -7.59 15.86 5.62
C ALA A 117 -7.76 15.73 7.14
N THR A 118 -6.68 15.52 7.88
CA THR A 118 -6.70 15.15 9.30
C THR A 118 -5.90 16.16 10.11
N GLU A 119 -6.38 16.48 11.29
CA GLU A 119 -5.68 17.32 12.26
C GLU A 119 -4.77 16.46 13.14
N TRP A 120 -3.60 17.01 13.43
CA TRP A 120 -2.53 16.35 14.17
C TRP A 120 -2.02 17.26 15.26
N GLU A 121 -1.81 16.71 16.43
CA GLU A 121 -1.07 17.35 17.52
C GLU A 121 0.34 16.77 17.55
N TRP A 122 1.35 17.62 17.72
CA TRP A 122 2.70 17.17 18.00
C TRP A 122 3.26 17.88 19.22
N THR A 123 4.04 17.13 19.96
CA THR A 123 4.62 17.58 21.23
C THR A 123 6.12 17.35 21.20
N VAL A 124 6.88 18.31 21.72
CA VAL A 124 8.31 18.15 22.03
C VAL A 124 8.50 18.47 23.51
N SER A 125 9.24 17.60 24.21
CA SER A 125 9.56 17.83 25.62
C SER A 125 11.03 17.47 25.91
N ALA A 126 11.63 18.22 26.85
CA ALA A 126 12.96 17.96 27.39
C ALA A 126 12.99 18.41 28.87
N GLY A 127 13.30 17.51 29.80
CA GLY A 127 13.20 17.77 31.23
C GLY A 127 11.77 18.19 31.63
N SER A 128 11.63 19.39 32.19
CA SER A 128 10.33 19.99 32.56
C SER A 128 9.63 20.70 31.43
N ASP A 129 10.34 21.03 30.35
CA ASP A 129 9.82 21.82 29.26
C ASP A 129 9.00 20.96 28.31
N LYS A 130 7.84 21.45 27.93
CA LYS A 130 6.93 20.80 27.00
C LYS A 130 6.21 21.82 26.16
N LEU A 131 6.32 21.70 24.84
CA LEU A 131 5.58 22.50 23.89
C LEU A 131 4.69 21.62 23.03
N VAL A 132 3.54 22.17 22.66
CA VAL A 132 2.51 21.52 21.84
C VAL A 132 2.18 22.43 20.67
N SER A 133 2.00 21.85 19.49
CA SER A 133 1.54 22.54 18.31
C SER A 133 0.68 21.61 17.45
N HIS A 134 -0.03 22.18 16.50
CA HIS A 134 -0.96 21.46 15.64
C HIS A 134 -0.65 21.72 14.17
N PHE A 135 -0.99 20.77 13.33
CA PHE A 135 -1.00 20.94 11.89
C PHE A 135 -2.11 20.10 11.27
N LYS A 136 -2.43 20.39 10.02
CA LYS A 136 -3.41 19.64 9.25
C LYS A 136 -2.78 19.08 7.97
N THR A 137 -3.07 17.84 7.63
CA THR A 137 -2.66 17.26 6.36
C THR A 137 -3.61 17.70 5.23
N GLU A 138 -3.03 17.96 4.05
CA GLU A 138 -3.81 18.37 2.87
C GLU A 138 -4.85 17.27 2.50
N ASP A 139 -6.08 17.69 2.14
CA ASP A 139 -7.10 16.79 1.59
C ASP A 139 -6.79 16.49 0.13
N ARG A 140 -5.92 15.52 -0.10
CA ARG A 140 -5.49 15.15 -1.46
C ARG A 140 -5.17 13.67 -1.62
N LEU A 141 -5.86 13.08 -2.57
CA LEU A 141 -5.65 11.69 -2.99
C LEU A 141 -4.49 11.56 -3.99
N PRO A 142 -3.84 10.38 -4.06
CA PRO A 142 -4.02 9.21 -3.19
C PRO A 142 -3.33 9.40 -1.82
N ARG A 143 -3.81 8.71 -0.79
CA ARG A 143 -3.06 8.59 0.46
C ARG A 143 -1.91 7.59 0.27
N LEU A 144 -0.73 8.12 -0.01
CA LEU A 144 0.49 7.31 -0.13
C LEU A 144 0.97 6.87 1.26
N VAL A 145 1.49 5.66 1.34
CA VAL A 145 2.09 5.11 2.57
C VAL A 145 3.48 4.56 2.28
N ARG A 146 4.38 4.64 3.26
CA ARG A 146 5.75 4.14 3.13
C ARG A 146 5.86 2.72 3.69
N MET A 147 6.21 1.78 2.83
CA MET A 147 6.64 0.43 3.20
C MET A 147 7.97 0.19 2.49
N THR A 148 9.08 0.51 3.19
CA THR A 148 10.43 0.40 2.61
C THR A 148 10.72 -1.06 2.28
N GLY A 149 10.96 -1.38 1.02
CA GLY A 149 11.05 -2.75 0.53
C GLY A 149 9.90 -3.15 -0.39
N SER A 150 8.79 -2.41 -0.39
CA SER A 150 7.73 -2.51 -1.40
C SER A 150 7.52 -1.17 -2.10
N ASN A 151 6.71 -1.16 -3.13
CA ASN A 151 6.33 0.05 -3.85
C ASN A 151 4.84 0.02 -4.20
N ASN A 152 4.35 1.06 -4.88
CA ASN A 152 2.93 1.19 -5.21
C ASN A 152 2.02 1.12 -3.98
N CYS A 153 2.55 1.56 -2.82
CA CYS A 153 1.92 1.43 -1.52
C CYS A 153 0.98 2.61 -1.26
N ARG A 154 -0.28 2.33 -1.04
CA ARG A 154 -1.29 3.33 -0.67
C ARG A 154 -2.46 2.73 0.07
N ASP A 155 -3.16 3.59 0.81
CA ASP A 155 -4.46 3.29 1.39
C ASP A 155 -5.55 3.56 0.35
N ILE A 156 -6.57 2.73 0.27
CA ILE A 156 -7.77 3.02 -0.51
C ILE A 156 -8.67 4.05 0.18
N GLY A 157 -8.47 4.28 1.47
CA GLY A 157 -9.18 5.26 2.28
C GLY A 157 -8.96 6.71 1.82
N GLY A 158 -9.83 7.59 2.29
CA GLY A 158 -9.82 9.01 1.94
C GLY A 158 -10.69 9.37 0.74
N ARG A 159 -11.04 8.44 -0.15
CA ARG A 159 -11.96 8.66 -1.29
C ARG A 159 -13.39 8.83 -0.80
N ARG A 160 -14.17 9.60 -1.57
CA ARG A 160 -15.60 9.75 -1.31
C ARG A 160 -16.39 8.70 -2.10
N GLY A 161 -17.29 8.04 -1.40
CA GLY A 161 -18.19 7.04 -1.95
C GLY A 161 -19.67 7.40 -1.74
N LEU A 162 -20.49 6.39 -1.46
CA LEU A 162 -21.95 6.50 -1.29
C LEU A 162 -22.34 7.62 -0.31
N GLY A 163 -23.26 8.47 -0.75
CA GLY A 163 -23.74 9.59 0.06
C GLY A 163 -22.66 10.65 0.36
N GLY A 164 -21.57 10.71 -0.40
CA GLY A 164 -20.45 11.61 -0.17
C GLY A 164 -19.59 11.23 1.04
N ARG A 165 -19.89 10.12 1.70
CA ARG A 165 -19.12 9.61 2.85
C ARG A 165 -17.72 9.21 2.42
N ARG A 166 -16.74 9.49 3.26
CA ARG A 166 -15.34 9.13 3.00
C ARG A 166 -15.11 7.65 3.32
N ILE A 167 -14.32 6.96 2.50
CA ILE A 167 -13.78 5.65 2.89
C ILE A 167 -12.81 5.87 4.05
N ARG A 168 -12.98 5.12 5.13
CA ARG A 168 -12.15 5.21 6.34
C ARG A 168 -10.70 4.89 5.99
N GLN A 169 -9.82 5.73 6.50
CA GLN A 169 -8.38 5.58 6.33
C GLN A 169 -7.82 4.59 7.35
N GLY A 170 -6.74 3.91 6.98
CA GLY A 170 -6.05 3.01 7.90
C GLY A 170 -6.64 1.60 8.02
N LEU A 171 -7.61 1.25 7.16
CA LEU A 171 -8.24 -0.07 7.20
C LEU A 171 -7.84 -1.00 6.05
N VAL A 172 -7.58 -0.45 4.85
CA VAL A 172 -7.30 -1.27 3.67
C VAL A 172 -6.18 -0.65 2.85
N TYR A 173 -5.08 -1.37 2.76
CA TYR A 173 -3.88 -0.97 2.04
C TYR A 173 -3.67 -1.84 0.81
N ARG A 174 -3.19 -1.25 -0.29
CA ARG A 174 -2.75 -1.97 -1.47
C ARG A 174 -1.29 -1.69 -1.77
N THR A 175 -0.56 -2.72 -2.23
CA THR A 175 0.88 -2.61 -2.49
C THR A 175 1.32 -3.48 -3.66
N ALA A 176 2.59 -3.35 -4.07
CA ALA A 176 3.30 -4.39 -4.80
C ALA A 176 3.70 -5.54 -3.87
N GLY A 177 4.32 -6.58 -4.39
CA GLY A 177 4.71 -7.75 -3.62
C GLY A 177 5.57 -7.39 -2.39
N LEU A 178 5.28 -8.04 -1.29
CA LEU A 178 5.96 -7.84 -0.01
C LEU A 178 7.31 -8.61 0.07
N ASN A 179 7.51 -9.57 -0.82
CA ASN A 179 8.78 -10.27 -1.05
C ASN A 179 9.01 -10.47 -2.54
N SER A 180 10.20 -10.92 -2.94
CA SER A 180 10.44 -11.39 -4.31
C SER A 180 9.71 -12.71 -4.53
N ASN A 181 9.45 -13.03 -5.81
CA ASN A 181 8.89 -14.34 -6.15
C ASN A 181 9.84 -15.47 -5.77
N ALA A 182 9.27 -16.64 -5.51
CA ALA A 182 10.07 -17.86 -5.35
C ALA A 182 10.94 -18.10 -6.59
N PRO A 183 12.18 -18.54 -6.42
CA PRO A 183 13.02 -18.92 -7.54
C PRO A 183 12.41 -20.08 -8.31
N VAL A 184 12.47 -20.02 -9.63
CA VAL A 184 12.03 -21.11 -10.52
C VAL A 184 13.11 -21.43 -11.54
N GLU A 185 13.22 -22.68 -11.90
CA GLU A 185 14.04 -23.14 -13.01
C GLU A 185 13.16 -23.26 -14.25
N TYR A 186 13.63 -22.78 -15.36
CA TYR A 186 12.90 -22.79 -16.62
C TYR A 186 13.57 -23.73 -17.64
N TYR A 187 12.77 -24.31 -18.53
CA TYR A 187 13.30 -25.04 -19.67
C TYR A 187 14.10 -24.10 -20.57
N SER A 188 15.23 -24.59 -21.05
CA SER A 188 15.99 -23.92 -22.12
C SER A 188 15.23 -23.98 -23.46
N THR A 189 15.67 -23.19 -24.44
CA THR A 189 15.08 -23.20 -25.78
C THR A 189 15.16 -24.61 -26.40
N ASP A 190 16.30 -25.28 -26.25
CA ASP A 190 16.51 -26.61 -26.82
C ASP A 190 15.62 -27.67 -26.16
N GLU A 191 15.49 -27.62 -24.82
CA GLU A 191 14.56 -28.50 -24.10
C GLU A 191 13.09 -28.28 -24.53
N ILE A 192 12.70 -27.02 -24.79
CA ILE A 192 11.35 -26.69 -25.30
C ILE A 192 11.14 -27.30 -26.70
N LEU A 193 12.13 -27.22 -27.56
CA LEU A 193 12.06 -27.83 -28.89
C LEU A 193 11.96 -29.37 -28.83
N GLU A 194 12.68 -30.00 -27.92
CA GLU A 194 12.58 -31.45 -27.69
C GLU A 194 11.19 -31.85 -27.16
N LEU A 195 10.62 -31.05 -26.23
CA LEU A 195 9.25 -31.26 -25.75
C LEU A 195 8.21 -31.11 -26.86
N GLU A 196 8.43 -30.16 -27.80
CA GLU A 196 7.56 -29.98 -28.97
C GLU A 196 7.62 -31.19 -29.91
N LYS A 197 8.83 -31.68 -30.23
CA LYS A 197 9.02 -32.87 -31.05
C LYS A 197 8.36 -34.11 -30.42
N ALA A 198 8.42 -34.21 -29.09
CA ALA A 198 7.79 -35.30 -28.33
C ALA A 198 6.26 -35.12 -28.14
N GLY A 199 5.66 -34.06 -28.67
CA GLY A 199 4.23 -33.76 -28.49
C GLY A 199 3.80 -33.33 -27.08
N LYS A 200 4.74 -33.24 -26.13
CA LYS A 200 4.48 -32.99 -24.71
C LYS A 200 4.23 -31.50 -24.39
N LEU A 201 4.58 -30.58 -25.29
CA LEU A 201 4.47 -29.16 -25.04
C LEU A 201 3.01 -28.72 -24.80
N LYS A 202 2.05 -29.31 -25.53
CA LYS A 202 0.62 -29.02 -25.34
C LYS A 202 0.07 -29.45 -24.00
N GLU A 203 0.62 -30.54 -23.47
CA GLU A 203 0.22 -31.13 -22.19
C GLU A 203 0.65 -30.26 -20.99
N MET A 204 1.60 -29.36 -21.20
CA MET A 204 2.17 -28.51 -20.17
C MET A 204 1.35 -27.22 -19.91
N GLY A 205 0.05 -27.27 -20.13
CA GLY A 205 -0.87 -26.21 -19.77
C GLY A 205 -0.90 -25.02 -20.77
N HIS A 206 -1.38 -23.86 -20.29
CA HIS A 206 -1.61 -22.69 -21.13
C HIS A 206 -0.34 -22.17 -21.81
N THR A 207 0.77 -22.09 -21.07
CA THR A 207 2.06 -21.61 -21.60
C THR A 207 2.60 -22.55 -22.66
N GLY A 208 2.53 -23.85 -22.46
CA GLY A 208 2.94 -24.85 -23.44
C GLY A 208 2.09 -24.77 -24.72
N ARG A 209 0.77 -24.61 -24.61
CA ARG A 209 -0.13 -24.41 -25.78
C ARG A 209 0.17 -23.12 -26.53
N ALA A 210 0.48 -22.04 -25.82
CA ALA A 210 0.85 -20.76 -26.43
C ALA A 210 2.18 -20.87 -27.19
N LEU A 211 3.19 -21.53 -26.62
CA LEU A 211 4.48 -21.78 -27.27
C LEU A 211 4.33 -22.67 -28.50
N HIS A 212 3.58 -23.78 -28.39
CA HIS A 212 3.26 -24.65 -29.52
C HIS A 212 2.64 -23.88 -30.69
N ARG A 213 1.68 -22.99 -30.43
CA ARG A 213 1.05 -22.16 -31.48
C ARG A 213 2.05 -21.27 -32.17
N LYS A 214 2.95 -20.63 -31.42
CA LYS A 214 3.99 -19.74 -31.97
C LYS A 214 5.02 -20.46 -32.81
N LEU A 215 5.45 -21.64 -32.36
CA LEU A 215 6.34 -22.51 -33.15
C LEU A 215 5.74 -22.87 -34.49
N LYS A 216 4.43 -23.17 -34.54
CA LYS A 216 3.72 -23.47 -35.80
C LYS A 216 3.59 -22.27 -36.74
N THR A 217 3.56 -21.05 -36.23
CA THR A 217 3.49 -19.82 -37.06
C THR A 217 4.86 -19.31 -37.50
N GLY A 218 5.94 -20.04 -37.18
CA GLY A 218 7.31 -19.67 -37.58
C GLY A 218 7.90 -18.50 -36.79
N GLU A 219 7.25 -18.07 -35.69
CA GLU A 219 7.81 -17.06 -34.81
C GLU A 219 9.07 -17.57 -34.12
N LYS A 220 10.16 -16.82 -34.24
CA LYS A 220 11.42 -17.15 -33.57
C LYS A 220 11.24 -17.11 -32.05
N LEU A 221 11.57 -18.20 -31.37
CA LEU A 221 11.56 -18.34 -29.91
C LEU A 221 12.42 -17.31 -29.15
N SER A 222 13.31 -16.59 -29.84
CA SER A 222 14.40 -15.80 -29.26
C SER A 222 14.00 -14.66 -28.34
N SER A 223 12.86 -14.00 -28.56
CA SER A 223 12.43 -12.89 -27.68
C SER A 223 11.23 -13.22 -26.79
N HIS A 224 10.39 -14.16 -27.20
CA HIS A 224 9.16 -14.54 -26.51
C HIS A 224 9.33 -15.73 -25.56
N ALA A 225 10.26 -16.62 -25.81
CA ALA A 225 10.59 -17.71 -24.87
C ALA A 225 11.05 -17.18 -23.52
N LYS A 226 11.70 -16.00 -23.49
CA LYS A 226 12.06 -15.32 -22.23
C LYS A 226 10.84 -14.80 -21.43
N LYS A 227 9.73 -14.49 -22.08
CA LYS A 227 8.51 -13.99 -21.44
C LYS A 227 7.50 -15.09 -21.07
N ASN A 228 7.46 -16.18 -21.80
CA ASN A 228 6.53 -17.31 -21.60
C ASN A 228 7.30 -18.59 -21.24
N ARG A 229 8.08 -18.52 -20.18
CA ARG A 229 8.95 -19.60 -19.73
C ARG A 229 8.13 -20.80 -19.21
N LEU A 230 8.40 -21.98 -19.75
CA LEU A 230 7.91 -23.19 -19.13
C LEU A 230 8.72 -23.51 -17.86
N VAL A 231 8.04 -23.65 -16.75
CA VAL A 231 8.64 -23.97 -15.47
C VAL A 231 9.07 -25.44 -15.48
N LYS A 232 10.36 -25.69 -15.31
CA LYS A 232 10.96 -27.03 -15.20
C LYS A 232 10.90 -27.54 -13.77
N ARG A 233 11.30 -26.69 -12.84
CA ARG A 233 11.35 -27.00 -11.42
C ARG A 233 11.08 -25.76 -10.60
N LYS A 234 10.25 -25.90 -9.59
CA LYS A 234 10.10 -24.89 -8.55
C LYS A 234 11.16 -25.09 -7.49
N CYS A 235 11.78 -24.01 -7.06
CA CYS A 235 12.74 -24.05 -5.96
C CYS A 235 11.99 -24.00 -4.63
N PHE A 236 12.42 -24.81 -3.65
CA PHE A 236 11.78 -24.84 -2.32
C PHE A 236 12.05 -23.59 -1.48
N ALA A 237 13.06 -22.81 -1.82
CA ALA A 237 13.34 -21.57 -1.10
C ALA A 237 12.24 -20.54 -1.41
N PRO A 238 11.61 -19.95 -0.40
CA PRO A 238 10.70 -18.84 -0.59
C PRO A 238 11.45 -17.65 -1.22
N GLY A 239 10.72 -16.80 -1.92
CA GLY A 239 11.28 -15.57 -2.48
C GLY A 239 11.95 -14.72 -1.40
N LYS A 240 13.04 -14.02 -1.77
CA LYS A 240 13.80 -13.19 -0.84
C LYS A 240 12.89 -12.14 -0.19
N ARG A 241 12.90 -12.07 1.15
CA ARG A 241 12.23 -11.02 1.91
C ARG A 241 12.79 -9.65 1.53
N ARG A 242 11.91 -8.68 1.32
CA ARG A 242 12.30 -7.31 0.95
C ARG A 242 12.44 -6.38 2.12
N PHE A 243 11.87 -6.73 3.27
CA PHE A 243 11.87 -5.91 4.48
C PHE A 243 12.94 -6.37 5.46
N THR A 244 13.53 -5.42 6.18
CA THR A 244 14.28 -5.71 7.39
C THR A 244 13.31 -5.97 8.55
N ASP A 245 13.81 -6.49 9.68
CA ASP A 245 12.97 -6.73 10.86
C ASP A 245 12.46 -5.42 11.46
N GLU A 246 13.29 -4.36 11.44
CA GLU A 246 12.91 -3.03 11.88
C GLU A 246 11.79 -2.44 11.03
N GLU A 247 11.85 -2.62 9.71
CA GLU A 247 10.80 -2.13 8.81
C GLU A 247 9.49 -2.91 9.01
N VAL A 248 9.55 -4.21 9.25
CA VAL A 248 8.35 -4.99 9.60
C VAL A 248 7.76 -4.49 10.91
N ALA A 249 8.58 -4.32 11.95
CA ALA A 249 8.12 -3.80 13.23
C ALA A 249 7.46 -2.41 13.07
N ARG A 250 8.06 -1.53 12.24
CA ARG A 250 7.50 -0.22 11.90
C ARG A 250 6.15 -0.34 11.17
N ILE A 251 6.06 -1.19 10.14
CA ILE A 251 4.81 -1.41 9.38
C ILE A 251 3.70 -1.89 10.33
N LEU A 252 3.98 -2.85 11.18
CA LEU A 252 3.00 -3.38 12.12
C LEU A 252 2.59 -2.34 13.19
N LYS A 253 3.55 -1.56 13.70
CA LYS A 253 3.28 -0.49 14.66
C LYS A 253 2.42 0.64 14.06
N VAL A 254 2.77 1.11 12.86
CA VAL A 254 2.14 2.28 12.24
C VAL A 254 0.80 1.92 11.61
N TYR A 255 0.74 0.83 10.86
CA TYR A 255 -0.47 0.46 10.09
C TYR A 255 -1.34 -0.58 10.80
N GLY A 256 -0.80 -1.31 11.77
CA GLY A 256 -1.54 -2.32 12.54
C GLY A 256 -2.02 -3.51 11.71
N ILE A 257 -1.36 -3.82 10.57
CA ILE A 257 -1.80 -4.85 9.62
C ILE A 257 -1.98 -6.17 10.34
N ARG A 258 -3.17 -6.78 10.15
CA ARG A 258 -3.54 -8.09 10.69
C ARG A 258 -3.64 -9.16 9.62
N SER A 259 -3.95 -8.77 8.37
CA SER A 259 -4.16 -9.71 7.29
C SER A 259 -3.45 -9.26 6.02
N ASP A 260 -2.89 -10.25 5.33
CA ASP A 260 -2.18 -10.12 4.07
C ASP A 260 -2.87 -11.00 3.03
N ILE A 261 -3.54 -10.37 2.03
CA ILE A 261 -4.15 -11.08 0.90
C ILE A 261 -3.16 -11.09 -0.26
N ASP A 262 -2.53 -12.21 -0.47
CA ASP A 262 -1.58 -12.43 -1.56
C ASP A 262 -2.29 -12.98 -2.80
N LEU A 263 -2.43 -12.12 -3.81
CA LEU A 263 -3.13 -12.43 -5.06
C LEU A 263 -2.23 -13.07 -6.12
N ARG A 264 -0.99 -13.43 -5.77
CA ARG A 264 -0.05 -14.05 -6.70
C ARG A 264 -0.45 -15.49 -7.01
N SER A 265 0.05 -16.02 -8.12
CA SER A 265 -0.16 -17.43 -8.47
C SER A 265 0.62 -18.35 -7.55
N ASP A 266 0.23 -19.63 -7.54
CA ASP A 266 0.91 -20.67 -6.77
C ASP A 266 2.41 -20.75 -7.10
N ASP A 267 2.76 -20.57 -8.39
CA ASP A 267 4.15 -20.56 -8.83
C ASP A 267 4.94 -19.39 -8.26
N GLU A 268 4.30 -18.23 -8.08
CA GLU A 268 4.93 -17.02 -7.55
C GLU A 268 5.10 -17.06 -6.02
N CYS A 269 4.31 -17.89 -5.33
CA CYS A 269 4.33 -18.09 -3.88
C CYS A 269 4.93 -19.45 -3.47
N TYR A 270 5.51 -20.20 -4.42
CA TYR A 270 5.99 -21.56 -4.14
C TYR A 270 7.00 -21.58 -2.98
N GLY A 271 6.75 -22.45 -2.01
CA GLY A 271 7.58 -22.58 -0.81
C GLY A 271 7.29 -21.55 0.29
N MET A 272 6.36 -20.62 0.09
CA MET A 272 5.91 -19.72 1.16
C MET A 272 4.95 -20.46 2.11
N THR A 273 5.07 -20.17 3.39
CA THR A 273 4.24 -20.75 4.47
C THR A 273 3.52 -19.69 5.29
N GLY A 274 3.68 -18.39 4.95
CA GLY A 274 3.07 -17.29 5.67
C GLY A 274 3.42 -15.93 5.07
N SER A 275 2.88 -14.88 5.67
CA SER A 275 3.12 -13.50 5.25
C SER A 275 4.59 -13.09 5.46
N PRO A 276 5.19 -12.35 4.52
CA PRO A 276 6.50 -11.71 4.73
C PRO A 276 6.53 -10.71 5.88
N LEU A 277 5.36 -10.26 6.36
CA LEU A 277 5.23 -9.39 7.53
C LEU A 277 5.30 -10.14 8.87
N GLY A 278 5.46 -11.47 8.84
CA GLY A 278 5.68 -12.28 10.02
C GLY A 278 4.46 -13.05 10.51
N PRO A 279 4.62 -13.87 11.58
CA PRO A 279 3.64 -14.85 12.00
C PRO A 279 2.38 -14.26 12.67
N THR A 280 2.41 -12.98 13.06
CA THR A 280 1.27 -12.28 13.65
C THR A 280 0.28 -11.79 12.60
N VAL A 281 0.63 -11.87 11.31
CA VAL A 281 -0.21 -11.46 10.18
C VAL A 281 -0.79 -12.71 9.53
N THR A 282 -2.10 -12.81 9.49
CA THR A 282 -2.78 -13.92 8.81
C THR A 282 -2.58 -13.81 7.30
N TRP A 283 -2.02 -14.85 6.70
CA TRP A 283 -1.74 -14.90 5.27
C TRP A 283 -2.85 -15.62 4.52
N PHE A 284 -3.53 -14.90 3.63
CA PHE A 284 -4.53 -15.43 2.71
C PHE A 284 -3.94 -15.50 1.30
N HIS A 285 -3.38 -16.65 0.92
CA HIS A 285 -2.93 -16.87 -0.44
C HIS A 285 -4.12 -17.26 -1.32
N ILE A 286 -4.48 -16.38 -2.26
CA ILE A 286 -5.62 -16.57 -3.17
C ILE A 286 -5.15 -16.20 -4.58
N SER A 287 -4.75 -17.22 -5.37
CA SER A 287 -4.32 -17.03 -6.76
C SER A 287 -5.43 -16.35 -7.59
N TYR A 288 -5.23 -15.09 -7.97
CA TYR A 288 -6.27 -14.22 -8.52
C TYR A 288 -6.16 -14.03 -10.03
N ARG A 289 -7.29 -13.90 -10.69
CA ARG A 289 -7.41 -13.61 -12.12
C ARG A 289 -7.76 -12.14 -12.34
N ALA A 290 -6.84 -11.39 -12.96
CA ALA A 290 -7.03 -9.96 -13.21
C ALA A 290 -8.04 -9.69 -14.34
N TYR A 291 -8.60 -8.48 -14.33
CA TYR A 291 -9.40 -7.89 -15.40
C TYR A 291 -10.63 -8.73 -15.77
N SER A 292 -10.85 -9.00 -17.05
CA SER A 292 -11.96 -9.82 -17.51
C SER A 292 -11.97 -11.24 -16.93
N GLY A 293 -10.81 -11.74 -16.49
CA GLY A 293 -10.69 -13.03 -15.81
C GLY A 293 -11.45 -13.08 -14.49
N ALA A 294 -11.64 -11.94 -13.80
CA ALA A 294 -12.43 -11.84 -12.57
C ALA A 294 -13.92 -12.14 -12.76
N PHE A 295 -14.43 -12.05 -13.99
CA PHE A 295 -15.84 -12.20 -14.33
C PHE A 295 -16.17 -13.57 -14.95
N THR A 296 -15.18 -14.46 -15.08
CA THR A 296 -15.40 -15.87 -15.47
C THR A 296 -15.97 -16.66 -14.30
N GLU A 297 -16.54 -17.84 -14.55
CA GLU A 297 -17.05 -18.70 -13.48
C GLU A 297 -15.99 -18.98 -12.41
N GLU A 298 -14.76 -19.35 -12.83
CA GLU A 298 -13.63 -19.50 -11.92
C GLU A 298 -13.30 -18.19 -11.17
N GLY A 299 -13.33 -17.05 -11.89
CA GLY A 299 -13.08 -15.73 -11.31
C GLY A 299 -14.12 -15.34 -10.26
N LEU A 300 -15.40 -15.67 -10.47
CA LEU A 300 -16.45 -15.44 -9.46
C LEU A 300 -16.17 -16.23 -8.18
N ALA A 301 -15.81 -17.51 -8.29
CA ALA A 301 -15.45 -18.32 -7.12
C ALA A 301 -14.23 -17.78 -6.38
N ILE A 302 -13.23 -17.25 -7.10
CA ILE A 302 -12.05 -16.61 -6.52
C ILE A 302 -12.43 -15.29 -5.82
N ASN A 303 -13.25 -14.44 -6.46
CA ASN A 303 -13.75 -13.20 -5.85
C ASN A 303 -14.50 -13.46 -4.54
N LYS A 304 -15.33 -14.51 -4.50
CA LYS A 304 -16.02 -14.91 -3.26
C LYS A 304 -15.04 -15.16 -2.13
N LYS A 305 -13.91 -15.83 -2.39
CA LYS A 305 -12.87 -16.06 -1.38
C LYS A 305 -12.21 -14.75 -0.95
N VAL A 306 -11.80 -13.91 -1.91
CA VAL A 306 -11.14 -12.63 -1.63
C VAL A 306 -12.04 -11.72 -0.79
N PHE A 307 -13.28 -11.49 -1.23
CA PHE A 307 -14.18 -10.57 -0.53
C PHE A 307 -14.77 -11.17 0.76
N GLY A 308 -14.73 -12.49 0.92
CA GLY A 308 -15.00 -13.14 2.20
C GLY A 308 -14.02 -12.72 3.29
N VAL A 309 -12.75 -12.47 2.94
CA VAL A 309 -11.75 -11.95 3.91
C VAL A 309 -12.12 -10.54 4.38
N PHE A 310 -12.65 -9.70 3.49
CA PHE A 310 -13.06 -8.33 3.83
C PHE A 310 -14.34 -8.27 4.70
N LEU A 311 -15.13 -9.33 4.77
CA LEU A 311 -16.34 -9.38 5.60
C LEU A 311 -16.05 -9.66 7.07
N ASP A 312 -14.89 -10.22 7.38
CA ASP A 312 -14.52 -10.53 8.76
C ASP A 312 -13.80 -9.34 9.41
N ASP A 313 -14.41 -8.82 10.46
CA ASP A 313 -13.90 -7.70 11.23
C ASP A 313 -12.54 -7.96 11.86
N ALA A 314 -12.23 -9.21 12.19
CA ALA A 314 -10.98 -9.61 12.81
C ALA A 314 -9.77 -9.44 11.86
N ASN A 315 -10.01 -9.39 10.55
CA ASN A 315 -8.96 -9.30 9.55
C ASN A 315 -8.40 -7.87 9.38
N TYR A 316 -9.06 -6.84 9.87
CA TYR A 316 -8.62 -5.45 9.67
C TYR A 316 -7.56 -4.99 10.68
N PRO A 317 -6.60 -4.15 10.25
CA PRO A 317 -6.37 -3.64 8.90
C PRO A 317 -5.81 -4.70 7.94
N ILE A 318 -6.25 -4.63 6.67
CA ILE A 318 -5.88 -5.56 5.59
C ILE A 318 -4.84 -4.90 4.67
N VAL A 319 -3.80 -5.64 4.28
CA VAL A 319 -3.01 -5.34 3.09
C VAL A 319 -3.30 -6.37 2.02
N PHE A 320 -3.46 -5.94 0.76
CA PHE A 320 -3.59 -6.85 -0.36
C PHE A 320 -2.67 -6.48 -1.51
N HIS A 321 -2.10 -7.48 -2.17
CA HIS A 321 -1.05 -7.26 -3.16
C HIS A 321 -0.98 -8.36 -4.22
N CYS A 322 -0.25 -8.05 -5.31
CA CYS A 322 0.25 -9.04 -6.25
C CYS A 322 1.75 -8.84 -6.48
N ILE A 323 2.28 -8.94 -7.69
CA ILE A 323 3.70 -8.63 -7.98
C ILE A 323 3.91 -7.12 -8.04
N GLY A 324 3.24 -6.45 -8.99
CA GLY A 324 3.38 -5.01 -9.23
C GLY A 324 2.36 -4.14 -8.48
N GLY A 325 1.37 -4.75 -7.80
CA GLY A 325 0.27 -4.02 -7.19
C GLY A 325 -0.66 -3.33 -8.21
N ALA A 326 -0.59 -3.73 -9.49
CA ALA A 326 -1.28 -3.09 -10.61
C ALA A 326 -2.53 -3.86 -11.04
N ASP A 327 -2.35 -5.03 -11.67
CA ASP A 327 -3.40 -5.72 -12.41
C ASP A 327 -4.39 -6.46 -11.50
N ARG A 328 -3.94 -7.50 -10.81
CA ARG A 328 -4.76 -8.29 -9.86
C ARG A 328 -5.23 -7.43 -8.70
N THR A 329 -4.31 -6.69 -8.10
CA THR A 329 -4.58 -5.74 -7.02
C THR A 329 -5.51 -4.61 -7.51
N GLY A 330 -5.29 -4.08 -8.72
CA GLY A 330 -6.14 -3.04 -9.32
C GLY A 330 -7.56 -3.53 -9.58
N THR A 331 -7.74 -4.79 -9.99
CA THR A 331 -9.08 -5.38 -10.21
C THR A 331 -9.84 -5.53 -8.88
N VAL A 332 -9.19 -6.02 -7.83
CA VAL A 332 -9.80 -6.10 -6.49
C VAL A 332 -10.16 -4.71 -5.95
N ALA A 333 -9.24 -3.74 -6.09
CA ALA A 333 -9.50 -2.35 -5.69
C ALA A 333 -10.69 -1.76 -6.44
N MET A 334 -10.75 -1.91 -7.76
CA MET A 334 -11.87 -1.46 -8.61
C MET A 334 -13.22 -1.98 -8.12
N LEU A 335 -13.31 -3.29 -7.85
CA LEU A 335 -14.56 -3.92 -7.39
C LEU A 335 -14.97 -3.40 -6.01
N LEU A 336 -14.02 -3.25 -5.09
CA LEU A 336 -14.27 -2.73 -3.76
C LEU A 336 -14.66 -1.24 -3.79
N GLU A 337 -13.91 -0.43 -4.52
CA GLU A 337 -14.18 1.01 -4.66
C GLU A 337 -15.55 1.26 -5.35
N ALA A 338 -15.88 0.47 -6.37
CA ALA A 338 -17.20 0.54 -7.02
C ALA A 338 -18.33 0.20 -6.04
N LEU A 339 -18.18 -0.87 -5.24
CA LEU A 339 -19.17 -1.25 -4.22
C LEU A 339 -19.38 -0.16 -3.16
N LEU A 340 -18.30 0.55 -2.82
CA LEU A 340 -18.34 1.68 -1.89
C LEU A 340 -18.85 2.98 -2.53
N GLY A 341 -19.16 2.98 -3.82
CA GLY A 341 -19.74 4.11 -4.56
C GLY A 341 -18.73 5.18 -4.95
N VAL A 342 -17.45 4.83 -5.05
CA VAL A 342 -16.42 5.74 -5.60
C VAL A 342 -16.75 6.02 -7.07
N PRO A 343 -16.71 7.27 -7.52
CA PRO A 343 -16.94 7.62 -8.92
C PRO A 343 -15.95 6.91 -9.86
N GLU A 344 -16.40 6.49 -11.02
CA GLU A 344 -15.58 5.75 -11.99
C GLU A 344 -14.27 6.48 -12.32
N GLU A 345 -14.32 7.79 -12.47
CA GLU A 345 -13.13 8.61 -12.72
C GLU A 345 -12.08 8.45 -11.61
N GLU A 346 -12.50 8.43 -10.35
CA GLU A 346 -11.58 8.26 -9.21
C GLU A 346 -11.05 6.83 -9.10
N ILE A 347 -11.83 5.82 -9.49
CA ILE A 347 -11.38 4.42 -9.63
C ILE A 347 -10.28 4.33 -10.69
N TRP A 348 -10.46 4.99 -11.82
CA TRP A 348 -9.45 5.09 -12.86
C TRP A 348 -8.20 5.83 -12.39
N ARG A 349 -8.35 6.94 -11.64
CA ARG A 349 -7.22 7.68 -11.06
C ARG A 349 -6.43 6.80 -10.11
N ASP A 350 -7.11 6.01 -9.28
CA ASP A 350 -6.41 5.04 -8.41
C ASP A 350 -5.62 4.03 -9.23
N TYR A 351 -6.23 3.43 -10.24
CA TYR A 351 -5.53 2.47 -11.10
C TYR A 351 -4.30 3.10 -11.77
N LEU A 352 -4.45 4.27 -12.38
CA LEU A 352 -3.38 4.98 -13.08
C LEU A 352 -2.26 5.48 -12.15
N THR A 353 -2.53 5.67 -10.86
CA THR A 353 -1.51 5.98 -9.85
C THR A 353 -0.35 4.97 -9.85
N THR A 354 -0.59 3.74 -10.31
CA THR A 354 0.46 2.73 -10.52
C THR A 354 1.53 3.18 -11.51
N GLY A 355 1.23 4.16 -12.36
CA GLY A 355 2.21 4.83 -13.24
C GLY A 355 3.34 5.53 -12.49
N PHE A 356 3.16 5.90 -11.22
CA PHE A 356 4.22 6.47 -10.38
C PHE A 356 5.40 5.52 -10.16
N VAL A 357 5.17 4.22 -10.28
CA VAL A 357 6.22 3.18 -10.23
C VAL A 357 6.52 2.57 -11.61
N GLY A 358 5.89 3.08 -12.67
CA GLY A 358 6.18 2.70 -14.04
C GLY A 358 5.57 1.37 -14.51
N VAL A 359 4.53 0.87 -13.86
CA VAL A 359 3.96 -0.46 -14.15
C VAL A 359 2.79 -0.42 -15.13
N VAL A 360 2.07 0.69 -15.29
CA VAL A 360 0.77 0.74 -16.01
C VAL A 360 0.75 1.74 -17.17
N SER A 361 1.91 2.15 -17.64
CA SER A 361 1.97 3.20 -18.68
C SER A 361 1.73 2.69 -20.11
N ASP A 362 1.54 1.39 -20.32
CA ASP A 362 1.35 0.85 -21.65
C ASP A 362 -0.15 0.68 -22.01
N PRO A 363 -0.53 0.93 -23.29
CA PRO A 363 -1.91 0.84 -23.76
C PRO A 363 -2.63 -0.49 -23.49
N PRO A 364 -1.97 -1.68 -23.56
CA PRO A 364 -2.62 -2.95 -23.25
C PRO A 364 -3.19 -3.06 -21.85
N HIS A 365 -2.49 -2.56 -20.83
CA HIS A 365 -2.98 -2.62 -19.45
C HIS A 365 -4.18 -1.69 -19.24
N LYS A 366 -4.14 -0.47 -19.79
CA LYS A 366 -5.29 0.46 -19.76
C LYS A 366 -6.52 -0.16 -20.43
N LYS A 367 -6.34 -0.79 -21.61
CA LYS A 367 -7.42 -1.48 -22.32
C LYS A 367 -8.00 -2.60 -21.47
N SER A 368 -7.17 -3.47 -20.89
CA SER A 368 -7.61 -4.59 -20.08
C SER A 368 -8.39 -4.14 -18.84
N PHE A 369 -7.97 -3.05 -18.19
CA PHE A 369 -8.70 -2.46 -17.09
C PHE A 369 -10.06 -1.88 -17.55
N GLY A 370 -10.09 -1.18 -18.67
CA GLY A 370 -11.33 -0.67 -19.27
C GLY A 370 -12.31 -1.79 -19.64
N ASP A 371 -11.79 -2.91 -20.14
CA ASP A 371 -12.64 -4.08 -20.44
C ASP A 371 -13.21 -4.69 -19.14
N ALA A 372 -12.47 -4.67 -18.03
CA ALA A 372 -12.99 -5.09 -16.72
C ALA A 372 -14.09 -4.16 -16.20
N VAL A 373 -13.90 -2.83 -16.33
CA VAL A 373 -14.94 -1.84 -15.98
C VAL A 373 -16.20 -2.05 -16.83
N LYS A 374 -16.04 -2.32 -18.13
CA LYS A 374 -17.18 -2.64 -19.02
C LYS A 374 -17.91 -3.89 -18.56
N LYS A 375 -17.18 -4.94 -18.17
CA LYS A 375 -17.77 -6.17 -17.63
C LYS A 375 -18.59 -5.93 -16.36
N LEU A 376 -18.10 -5.08 -15.45
CA LEU A 376 -18.85 -4.69 -14.27
C LEU A 376 -20.15 -3.91 -14.66
N LYS A 377 -20.08 -3.07 -15.69
CA LYS A 377 -21.23 -2.31 -16.19
C LYS A 377 -22.33 -3.19 -16.84
N GLU A 378 -22.05 -4.43 -17.20
CA GLU A 378 -23.03 -5.38 -17.72
C GLU A 378 -24.01 -5.89 -16.63
N TYR A 379 -23.67 -5.73 -15.34
CA TYR A 379 -24.54 -6.12 -14.23
C TYR A 379 -25.72 -5.14 -14.07
N PRO A 380 -26.86 -5.61 -13.54
CA PRO A 380 -28.02 -4.76 -13.34
C PRO A 380 -27.77 -3.65 -12.31
N GLY A 381 -28.42 -2.49 -12.53
CA GLY A 381 -28.32 -1.33 -11.66
C GLY A 381 -28.19 -0.03 -12.47
N GLU A 382 -28.50 1.10 -11.84
CA GLU A 382 -28.41 2.43 -12.46
C GLU A 382 -26.98 3.00 -12.33
N THR A 383 -26.45 2.94 -11.12
CA THR A 383 -25.10 3.42 -10.82
C THR A 383 -24.07 2.31 -10.88
N LEU A 384 -22.78 2.67 -10.93
CA LEU A 384 -21.70 1.69 -10.84
C LEU A 384 -21.72 0.95 -9.49
N ALA A 385 -22.16 1.60 -8.42
CA ALA A 385 -22.33 1.00 -7.10
C ALA A 385 -23.42 -0.08 -7.08
N ASP A 386 -24.56 0.18 -7.75
CA ASP A 386 -25.64 -0.82 -7.87
C ASP A 386 -25.18 -2.03 -8.67
N LYS A 387 -24.43 -1.79 -9.75
CA LYS A 387 -23.85 -2.86 -10.59
C LYS A 387 -22.82 -3.68 -9.83
N ALA A 388 -22.01 -3.03 -9.00
CA ALA A 388 -21.09 -3.72 -8.11
C ALA A 388 -21.84 -4.53 -7.04
N GLU A 389 -22.90 -3.98 -6.45
CA GLU A 389 -23.76 -4.74 -5.52
C GLU A 389 -24.34 -5.98 -6.20
N ALA A 390 -24.90 -5.84 -7.41
CA ALA A 390 -25.42 -6.98 -8.17
C ALA A 390 -24.33 -8.03 -8.47
N PHE A 391 -23.10 -7.59 -8.76
CA PHE A 391 -21.94 -8.49 -8.88
C PHE A 391 -21.69 -9.24 -7.56
N PHE A 392 -21.67 -8.56 -6.40
CA PHE A 392 -21.45 -9.20 -5.11
C PHE A 392 -22.57 -10.19 -4.74
N LEU A 393 -23.83 -9.85 -5.04
CA LEU A 393 -24.95 -10.78 -4.87
C LEU A 393 -24.77 -12.02 -5.77
N LYS A 394 -24.25 -11.86 -6.99
CA LYS A 394 -23.91 -12.98 -7.89
C LYS A 394 -22.79 -13.86 -7.34
N LEU A 395 -21.86 -13.31 -6.54
CA LEU A 395 -20.86 -14.09 -5.81
C LEU A 395 -21.49 -14.95 -4.71
N GLY A 396 -22.75 -14.70 -4.34
CA GLY A 396 -23.46 -15.36 -3.26
C GLY A 396 -23.30 -14.69 -1.90
N PHE A 397 -22.95 -13.39 -1.87
CA PHE A 397 -23.09 -12.55 -0.69
C PHE A 397 -24.54 -12.07 -0.56
N THR A 398 -24.97 -11.80 0.65
CA THR A 398 -26.29 -11.23 0.94
C THR A 398 -26.25 -9.70 0.88
N LYS A 399 -27.42 -9.06 0.83
CA LYS A 399 -27.51 -7.60 0.97
C LYS A 399 -26.96 -7.13 2.32
N ASP A 400 -27.18 -7.90 3.37
CA ASP A 400 -26.65 -7.60 4.70
C ASP A 400 -25.11 -7.67 4.74
N ASP A 401 -24.49 -8.62 4.02
CA ASP A 401 -23.04 -8.67 3.88
C ASP A 401 -22.50 -7.41 3.18
N VAL A 402 -23.14 -7.00 2.09
CA VAL A 402 -22.78 -5.77 1.37
C VAL A 402 -22.93 -4.55 2.27
N GLN A 403 -24.04 -4.48 3.02
CA GLN A 403 -24.28 -3.35 3.92
C GLN A 403 -23.26 -3.30 5.05
N ARG A 404 -22.95 -4.44 5.67
CA ARG A 404 -21.90 -4.54 6.71
C ARG A 404 -20.54 -4.07 6.18
N LEU A 405 -20.18 -4.46 4.96
CA LEU A 405 -18.92 -4.03 4.34
C LEU A 405 -18.89 -2.50 4.11
N ARG A 406 -20.00 -1.92 3.64
CA ARG A 406 -20.17 -0.48 3.48
C ARG A 406 -20.07 0.27 4.82
N GLU A 407 -20.73 -0.23 5.86
CA GLU A 407 -20.69 0.36 7.22
C GLU A 407 -19.31 0.26 7.85
N ARG A 408 -18.58 -0.84 7.57
CA ARG A 408 -17.20 -1.02 8.01
C ARG A 408 -16.26 -0.01 7.37
N LEU A 409 -16.39 0.22 6.07
CA LEU A 409 -15.40 0.96 5.31
C LEU A 409 -15.77 2.43 5.06
N LEU A 410 -17.02 2.84 5.13
CA LEU A 410 -17.42 4.23 5.01
C LEU A 410 -17.52 4.91 6.39
N GLU A 411 -17.11 6.17 6.46
CA GLU A 411 -17.34 7.02 7.64
C GLU A 411 -18.85 7.14 7.91
N ARG A 412 -19.21 7.34 9.17
CA ARG A 412 -20.61 7.52 9.57
C ARG A 412 -21.15 8.88 9.14
#